data_dfc83f07c211d0926f1d167b7e306d0f
#
_entry.id   dfc83f07c211d0926f1d167b7e306d0f
#
_cell.length_a   1.000
_cell.length_b   1.000
_cell.length_c   1.000
_cell.angle_alpha   90.00
_cell.angle_beta   90.00
_cell.angle_gamma   90.00
#
_symmetry.space_group_name_H-M   'P 1'
#
loop_
_entity.id
_entity.type
_entity.pdbx_description
1 polymer ?
#
loop_
_entity_poly.entity_id
_entity_poly.type
_entity_poly.pdbx_seq_one_letter_code
_entity_poly.pdbx_strand_id
1 'polypeptide(L)'
;TELKTHTEIEESDDGHGNIVQTETTVTETFLYITVSHKTVDEMAAMYGFNQEQKDYLAELLQDENNQLWSQVLYGIGYSDDQIVTVALSQVGNVGGQPYWSWYGFDSRVEWCACFVSWCANECGYIDAGIIPKYAGCVNGVQWFRDRGQWADGSYEPSPGTIIFFD
;
A
#
# COMPACT_ATOMS: atom_id res chain seq x y z
N THR A 1 10.46 13.27 -16.75
CA THR A 1 9.15 13.34 -17.44
C THR A 1 9.41 13.36 -18.92
N GLU A 2 8.78 12.51 -19.67
CA GLU A 2 8.86 12.44 -21.12
C GLU A 2 7.46 12.58 -21.70
N LEU A 3 7.31 13.41 -22.73
CA LEU A 3 6.09 13.54 -23.53
C LEU A 3 6.25 12.71 -24.80
N LYS A 4 5.34 11.78 -25.03
CA LYS A 4 5.26 11.01 -26.27
C LYS A 4 3.96 11.35 -26.98
N THR A 5 4.04 11.65 -28.28
CA THR A 5 2.89 11.89 -29.12
C THR A 5 2.78 10.79 -30.16
N HIS A 6 1.57 10.31 -30.38
CA HIS A 6 1.23 9.42 -31.50
C HIS A 6 -0.09 9.85 -32.11
N THR A 7 -0.33 9.43 -33.34
CA THR A 7 -1.56 9.74 -34.05
C THR A 7 -2.45 8.51 -34.05
N GLU A 8 -3.67 8.66 -33.58
CA GLU A 8 -4.72 7.66 -33.67
C GLU A 8 -5.63 8.00 -34.87
N ILE A 9 -5.98 7.02 -35.66
CA ILE A 9 -6.86 7.16 -36.82
C ILE A 9 -8.15 6.40 -36.52
N GLU A 10 -9.25 7.11 -36.40
CA GLU A 10 -10.58 6.51 -36.29
C GLU A 10 -11.27 6.55 -37.65
N GLU A 11 -11.82 5.40 -38.05
CA GLU A 11 -12.65 5.28 -39.25
C GLU A 11 -14.12 5.27 -38.84
N SER A 12 -14.91 6.14 -39.46
CA SER A 12 -16.36 6.19 -39.27
C SER A 12 -17.08 6.28 -40.61
N ASP A 13 -18.31 5.73 -40.68
CA ASP A 13 -19.17 5.87 -41.87
C ASP A 13 -19.92 7.21 -41.76
N ASP A 14 -19.91 8.00 -42.83
CA ASP A 14 -20.58 9.31 -42.88
C ASP A 14 -22.13 9.20 -43.04
N GLY A 15 -22.68 7.98 -42.99
CA GLY A 15 -24.10 7.71 -43.21
C GLY A 15 -24.51 7.63 -44.71
N HIS A 16 -23.56 7.82 -45.60
CA HIS A 16 -23.76 7.74 -47.06
C HIS A 16 -22.93 6.59 -47.68
N GLY A 17 -22.31 5.76 -46.81
CA GLY A 17 -21.49 4.61 -47.24
C GLY A 17 -20.03 4.99 -47.56
N ASN A 18 -19.58 6.19 -47.22
CA ASN A 18 -18.17 6.57 -47.32
C ASN A 18 -17.49 6.46 -45.97
N ILE A 19 -16.28 5.92 -45.97
CA ILE A 19 -15.45 5.87 -44.75
C ILE A 19 -14.69 7.20 -44.61
N VAL A 20 -14.90 7.88 -43.51
CA VAL A 20 -14.18 9.10 -43.13
C VAL A 20 -13.14 8.72 -42.08
N GLN A 21 -11.89 9.09 -42.34
CA GLN A 21 -10.80 8.93 -41.36
C GLN A 21 -10.61 10.24 -40.61
N THR A 22 -10.64 10.15 -39.28
CA THR A 22 -10.34 11.27 -38.40
C THR A 22 -9.00 10.99 -37.70
N GLU A 23 -8.05 11.88 -37.90
CA GLU A 23 -6.74 11.82 -37.22
C GLU A 23 -6.79 12.62 -35.92
N THR A 24 -6.48 11.96 -34.80
CA THR A 24 -6.36 12.60 -33.48
C THR A 24 -4.94 12.44 -32.98
N THR A 25 -4.30 13.56 -32.60
CA THR A 25 -2.99 13.51 -31.97
C THR A 25 -3.16 13.33 -30.46
N VAL A 26 -2.73 12.20 -29.95
CA VAL A 26 -2.72 11.89 -28.52
C VAL A 26 -1.35 12.18 -27.95
N THR A 27 -1.31 12.92 -26.85
CA THR A 27 -0.07 13.22 -26.12
C THR A 27 -0.13 12.56 -24.75
N GLU A 28 0.77 11.61 -24.53
CA GLU A 28 0.91 10.91 -23.25
C GLU A 28 2.08 11.46 -22.47
N THR A 29 1.89 11.61 -21.17
CA THR A 29 2.94 12.05 -20.25
C THR A 29 3.45 10.86 -19.45
N PHE A 30 4.72 10.51 -19.64
CA PHE A 30 5.39 9.46 -18.88
C PHE A 30 6.23 10.08 -17.76
N LEU A 31 5.94 9.70 -16.53
CA LEU A 31 6.75 10.04 -15.36
C LEU A 31 7.62 8.84 -14.99
N TYR A 32 8.93 8.96 -15.22
CA TYR A 32 9.90 7.97 -14.77
C TYR A 32 10.39 8.35 -13.38
N ILE A 33 10.11 7.49 -12.40
CA ILE A 33 10.58 7.64 -11.02
C ILE A 33 11.64 6.58 -10.80
N THR A 34 12.88 7.01 -10.59
CA THR A 34 13.96 6.13 -10.18
C THR A 34 14.11 6.23 -8.67
N VAL A 35 13.84 5.14 -7.97
CA VAL A 35 14.09 5.02 -6.54
C VAL A 35 15.40 4.28 -6.36
N SER A 36 16.37 4.95 -5.72
CA SER A 36 17.64 4.33 -5.34
C SER A 36 17.69 4.17 -3.83
N HIS A 37 18.10 2.99 -3.38
CA HIS A 37 18.36 2.73 -1.98
C HIS A 37 19.86 2.88 -1.71
N LYS A 38 20.20 3.62 -0.67
CA LYS A 38 21.55 3.63 -0.11
C LYS A 38 21.57 2.69 1.10
N THR A 39 22.67 2.01 1.27
CA THR A 39 22.90 1.21 2.47
C THR A 39 23.05 2.11 3.70
N VAL A 40 22.86 1.55 4.88
CA VAL A 40 23.06 2.26 6.15
C VAL A 40 24.48 2.83 6.24
N ASP A 41 25.49 2.08 5.82
CA ASP A 41 26.88 2.51 5.83
C ASP A 41 27.14 3.66 4.86
N GLU A 42 26.54 3.63 3.67
CA GLU A 42 26.64 4.74 2.69
C GLU A 42 25.99 6.01 3.23
N MET A 43 24.85 5.89 3.92
CA MET A 43 24.19 7.04 4.55
C MET A 43 25.00 7.58 5.73
N ALA A 44 25.51 6.71 6.60
CA ALA A 44 26.35 7.09 7.72
C ALA A 44 27.63 7.80 7.24
N ALA A 45 28.24 7.33 6.14
CA ALA A 45 29.39 8.00 5.53
C ALA A 45 29.01 9.36 4.93
N MET A 46 27.88 9.46 4.25
CA MET A 46 27.40 10.70 3.63
C MET A 46 27.12 11.80 4.67
N TYR A 47 26.59 11.43 5.83
CA TYR A 47 26.32 12.35 6.93
C TYR A 47 27.51 12.51 7.90
N GLY A 48 28.64 11.89 7.62
CA GLY A 48 29.87 12.03 8.41
C GLY A 48 29.78 11.46 9.82
N PHE A 49 29.03 10.37 10.01
CA PHE A 49 28.89 9.71 11.31
C PHE A 49 30.25 9.20 11.79
N ASN A 50 30.56 9.53 13.05
CA ASN A 50 31.71 8.95 13.75
C ASN A 50 31.41 7.48 14.17
N GLN A 51 32.40 6.79 14.76
CA GLN A 51 32.26 5.38 15.12
C GLN A 51 31.17 5.17 16.18
N GLU A 52 31.11 6.02 17.19
CA GLU A 52 30.10 5.95 18.24
C GLU A 52 28.67 6.09 17.69
N GLN A 53 28.46 7.02 16.73
CA GLN A 53 27.17 7.20 16.06
C GLN A 53 26.81 6.00 15.17
N LYS A 54 27.79 5.34 14.53
CA LYS A 54 27.56 4.11 13.79
C LYS A 54 27.18 2.93 14.68
N ASP A 55 27.80 2.82 15.86
CA ASP A 55 27.49 1.79 16.83
C ASP A 55 26.07 1.96 17.38
N TYR A 56 25.66 3.19 17.72
CA TYR A 56 24.25 3.49 18.09
C TYR A 56 23.28 3.20 16.95
N LEU A 57 23.63 3.53 15.72
CA LEU A 57 22.79 3.24 14.56
C LEU A 57 22.60 1.73 14.36
N ALA A 58 23.68 0.96 14.53
CA ALA A 58 23.64 -0.50 14.45
C ALA A 58 22.76 -1.10 15.54
N GLU A 59 22.81 -0.58 16.76
CA GLU A 59 21.92 -0.97 17.87
C GLU A 59 20.45 -0.63 17.57
N LEU A 60 20.19 0.58 17.09
CA LEU A 60 18.84 1.02 16.73
C LEU A 60 18.21 0.22 15.59
N LEU A 61 19.02 -0.34 14.70
CA LEU A 61 18.56 -1.14 13.57
C LEU A 61 18.32 -2.62 13.89
N GLN A 62 18.49 -3.04 15.16
CA GLN A 62 18.14 -4.39 15.59
C GLN A 62 16.62 -4.58 15.56
N ASP A 63 16.18 -5.83 15.27
CA ASP A 63 14.77 -6.17 15.12
C ASP A 63 13.90 -5.79 16.33
N GLU A 64 14.47 -5.84 17.53
CA GLU A 64 13.81 -5.45 18.79
C GLU A 64 13.45 -3.95 18.83
N ASN A 65 14.12 -3.11 18.05
CA ASN A 65 13.90 -1.68 17.98
C ASN A 65 12.98 -1.24 16.82
N ASN A 66 12.46 -2.19 16.04
CA ASN A 66 11.60 -1.89 14.88
C ASN A 66 10.36 -1.06 15.25
N GLN A 67 9.81 -1.22 16.45
CA GLN A 67 8.68 -0.42 16.91
C GLN A 67 9.05 1.06 17.08
N LEU A 68 10.25 1.35 17.59
CA LEU A 68 10.73 2.73 17.75
C LEU A 68 10.90 3.42 16.39
N TRP A 69 11.41 2.69 15.40
CA TRP A 69 11.54 3.19 14.03
C TRP A 69 10.18 3.47 13.40
N SER A 70 9.20 2.62 13.63
CA SER A 70 7.83 2.82 13.12
C SER A 70 7.23 4.11 13.67
N GLN A 71 7.46 4.45 14.92
CA GLN A 71 7.04 5.73 15.50
C GLN A 71 7.71 6.93 14.83
N VAL A 72 9.03 6.85 14.63
CA VAL A 72 9.83 7.96 14.09
C VAL A 72 9.57 8.18 12.61
N LEU A 73 9.52 7.10 11.82
CA LEU A 73 9.43 7.18 10.37
C LEU A 73 8.01 7.36 9.85
N TYR A 74 7.02 6.85 10.55
CA TYR A 74 5.64 6.80 10.06
C TYR A 74 4.67 7.60 10.95
N GLY A 75 5.15 8.21 12.04
CA GLY A 75 4.31 8.95 12.97
C GLY A 75 3.28 8.07 13.70
N ILE A 76 3.44 6.75 13.63
CA ILE A 76 2.53 5.80 14.26
C ILE A 76 2.86 5.79 15.75
N GLY A 77 2.04 6.47 16.55
CA GLY A 77 2.12 6.41 18.00
C GLY A 77 1.98 4.98 18.50
N TYR A 78 2.50 4.71 19.69
CA TYR A 78 2.25 3.44 20.36
C TYR A 78 0.74 3.24 20.43
N SER A 79 0.25 2.20 19.79
CA SER A 79 -1.16 1.81 19.86
C SER A 79 -1.24 0.49 20.60
N ASP A 80 -2.06 0.45 21.66
CA ASP A 80 -2.42 -0.80 22.32
C ASP A 80 -3.33 -1.67 21.43
N ASP A 81 -3.66 -1.19 20.23
CA ASP A 81 -4.48 -1.92 19.28
C ASP A 81 -3.69 -3.09 18.68
N GLN A 82 -4.15 -4.27 18.95
CA GLN A 82 -3.48 -5.51 18.57
C GLN A 82 -3.28 -5.62 17.06
N ILE A 83 -4.23 -5.15 16.25
CA ILE A 83 -4.13 -5.22 14.77
C ILE A 83 -3.01 -4.32 14.24
N VAL A 84 -2.77 -3.17 14.88
CA VAL A 84 -1.66 -2.28 14.53
C VAL A 84 -0.33 -2.95 14.83
N THR A 85 -0.20 -3.58 15.99
CA THR A 85 1.00 -4.33 16.37
C THR A 85 1.31 -5.47 15.40
N VAL A 86 0.28 -6.24 15.02
CA VAL A 86 0.42 -7.32 14.02
C VAL A 86 0.83 -6.75 12.67
N ALA A 87 0.20 -5.67 12.20
CA ALA A 87 0.53 -5.04 10.93
C ALA A 87 1.98 -4.53 10.91
N LEU A 88 2.44 -3.89 11.98
CA LEU A 88 3.80 -3.37 12.11
C LEU A 88 4.86 -4.46 12.10
N SER A 89 4.56 -5.64 12.66
CA SER A 89 5.48 -6.79 12.63
C SER A 89 5.76 -7.30 11.22
N GLN A 90 4.97 -6.87 10.22
CA GLN A 90 5.08 -7.28 8.82
C GLN A 90 5.84 -6.26 7.95
N VAL A 91 6.32 -5.17 8.53
CA VAL A 91 7.12 -4.17 7.81
C VAL A 91 8.35 -4.83 7.20
N GLY A 92 8.59 -4.53 5.91
CA GLY A 92 9.68 -5.14 5.14
C GLY A 92 9.24 -6.36 4.31
N ASN A 93 8.02 -6.89 4.48
CA ASN A 93 7.51 -7.93 3.60
C ASN A 93 7.28 -7.37 2.18
N VAL A 94 7.81 -8.07 1.18
CA VAL A 94 7.69 -7.69 -0.23
C VAL A 94 6.89 -8.76 -0.99
N GLY A 95 5.92 -8.31 -1.78
CA GLY A 95 5.13 -9.18 -2.67
C GLY A 95 3.92 -9.85 -2.01
N GLY A 96 3.76 -9.74 -0.69
CA GLY A 96 2.57 -10.15 0.04
C GLY A 96 2.22 -11.64 0.00
N GLN A 97 3.20 -12.50 -0.34
CA GLN A 97 2.97 -13.95 -0.51
C GLN A 97 2.31 -14.59 0.73
N PRO A 98 2.70 -14.30 1.98
CA PRO A 98 2.06 -14.90 3.15
C PRO A 98 0.56 -14.61 3.25
N TYR A 99 0.12 -13.45 2.78
CA TYR A 99 -1.26 -12.98 2.93
C TYR A 99 -2.19 -13.51 1.85
N TRP A 100 -1.79 -13.36 0.57
CA TRP A 100 -2.61 -13.87 -0.52
C TRP A 100 -2.67 -15.40 -0.55
N SER A 101 -1.57 -16.11 -0.21
CA SER A 101 -1.60 -17.59 -0.12
C SER A 101 -2.41 -18.09 1.08
N TRP A 102 -2.34 -17.42 2.24
CA TRP A 102 -3.20 -17.72 3.38
C TRP A 102 -4.68 -17.54 3.04
N TYR A 103 -5.00 -16.52 2.25
CA TYR A 103 -6.37 -16.28 1.81
C TYR A 103 -6.90 -17.42 0.94
N GLY A 104 -6.06 -18.06 0.16
CA GLY A 104 -6.35 -19.19 -0.71
C GLY A 104 -6.05 -18.96 -2.19
N PHE A 105 -5.23 -17.95 -2.53
CA PHE A 105 -4.78 -17.73 -3.91
C PHE A 105 -3.50 -18.52 -4.21
N ASP A 106 -3.43 -19.15 -5.39
CA ASP A 106 -2.29 -19.93 -5.85
C ASP A 106 -1.18 -19.08 -6.48
N SER A 107 -1.46 -17.82 -6.79
CA SER A 107 -0.53 -16.88 -7.42
C SER A 107 -0.75 -15.48 -6.88
N ARG A 108 0.22 -14.59 -7.16
CA ARG A 108 0.16 -13.20 -6.73
C ARG A 108 -1.07 -12.48 -7.27
N VAL A 109 -1.79 -11.83 -6.36
CA VAL A 109 -2.92 -10.95 -6.63
C VAL A 109 -2.68 -9.58 -5.98
N GLU A 110 -3.58 -8.63 -6.17
CA GLU A 110 -3.66 -7.43 -5.34
C GLU A 110 -4.00 -7.86 -3.91
N TRP A 111 -3.07 -7.67 -3.00
CA TRP A 111 -3.09 -8.33 -1.69
C TRP A 111 -3.37 -7.40 -0.49
N CYS A 112 -3.63 -6.10 -0.73
CA CYS A 112 -3.89 -5.15 0.35
C CYS A 112 -5.05 -5.58 1.27
N ALA A 113 -6.17 -6.03 0.70
CA ALA A 113 -7.32 -6.53 1.44
C ALA A 113 -7.03 -7.89 2.11
N CYS A 114 -6.24 -8.76 1.45
CA CYS A 114 -5.77 -10.01 2.06
C CYS A 114 -4.89 -9.76 3.27
N PHE A 115 -4.04 -8.73 3.22
CA PHE A 115 -3.19 -8.32 4.34
C PHE A 115 -4.01 -7.87 5.55
N VAL A 116 -4.98 -6.99 5.36
CA VAL A 116 -5.87 -6.56 6.45
C VAL A 116 -6.64 -7.74 7.04
N SER A 117 -7.16 -8.63 6.19
CA SER A 117 -7.84 -9.85 6.64
C SER A 117 -6.91 -10.78 7.41
N TRP A 118 -5.67 -10.92 6.97
CA TRP A 118 -4.66 -11.72 7.67
C TRP A 118 -4.35 -11.13 9.05
N CYS A 119 -4.11 -9.83 9.15
CA CYS A 119 -3.90 -9.15 10.43
C CYS A 119 -5.09 -9.34 11.38
N ALA A 120 -6.31 -9.21 10.85
CA ALA A 120 -7.54 -9.45 11.61
C ALA A 120 -7.66 -10.90 12.11
N ASN A 121 -7.21 -11.88 11.30
CA ASN A 121 -7.16 -13.29 11.70
C ASN A 121 -6.19 -13.51 12.86
N GLU A 122 -4.98 -12.96 12.75
CA GLU A 122 -3.96 -13.09 13.81
C GLU A 122 -4.43 -12.48 15.15
N CYS A 123 -5.32 -11.50 15.10
CA CYS A 123 -5.96 -10.90 16.27
C CYS A 123 -7.22 -11.65 16.74
N GLY A 124 -7.69 -12.69 16.03
CA GLY A 124 -8.96 -13.34 16.33
C GLY A 124 -10.21 -12.51 15.96
N TYR A 125 -10.05 -11.40 15.24
CA TYR A 125 -11.13 -10.45 14.94
C TYR A 125 -12.10 -10.97 13.87
N ILE A 126 -11.66 -11.93 13.04
CA ILE A 126 -12.55 -12.59 12.07
C ILE A 126 -13.53 -13.49 12.81
N ASP A 127 -13.04 -14.34 13.71
CA ASP A 127 -13.89 -15.27 14.48
C ASP A 127 -14.83 -14.52 15.45
N ALA A 128 -14.38 -13.38 15.97
CA ALA A 128 -15.18 -12.49 16.79
C ALA A 128 -16.21 -11.66 15.99
N GLY A 129 -16.18 -11.70 14.66
CA GLY A 129 -17.09 -10.93 13.81
C GLY A 129 -16.84 -9.41 13.81
N ILE A 130 -15.66 -8.97 14.23
CA ILE A 130 -15.25 -7.56 14.29
C ILE A 130 -14.81 -7.05 12.92
N ILE A 131 -14.04 -7.84 12.19
CA ILE A 131 -13.54 -7.56 10.84
C ILE A 131 -13.83 -8.77 9.96
N PRO A 132 -14.35 -8.61 8.73
CA PRO A 132 -14.63 -9.73 7.85
C PRO A 132 -13.35 -10.29 7.22
N LYS A 133 -13.39 -11.54 6.76
CA LYS A 133 -12.39 -12.06 5.82
C LYS A 133 -12.77 -11.61 4.40
N TYR A 134 -11.95 -10.73 3.79
CA TYR A 134 -12.18 -10.21 2.43
C TYR A 134 -10.88 -10.05 1.66
N ALA A 135 -10.96 -10.21 0.32
CA ALA A 135 -9.83 -10.04 -0.59
C ALA A 135 -10.04 -8.87 -1.57
N GLY A 136 -11.26 -8.35 -1.67
CA GLY A 136 -11.58 -7.18 -2.51
C GLY A 136 -12.05 -6.00 -1.66
N CYS A 137 -11.50 -4.82 -1.89
CA CYS A 137 -11.85 -3.61 -1.15
C CYS A 137 -13.35 -3.30 -1.19
N VAL A 138 -14.01 -3.50 -2.34
CA VAL A 138 -15.46 -3.28 -2.50
C VAL A 138 -16.27 -4.11 -1.50
N ASN A 139 -15.91 -5.37 -1.31
CA ASN A 139 -16.60 -6.26 -0.37
C ASN A 139 -16.36 -5.83 1.09
N GLY A 140 -15.14 -5.38 1.40
CA GLY A 140 -14.80 -4.83 2.72
C GLY A 140 -15.63 -3.56 3.02
N VAL A 141 -15.63 -2.60 2.10
CA VAL A 141 -16.42 -1.36 2.21
C VAL A 141 -17.90 -1.65 2.45
N GLN A 142 -18.48 -2.57 1.65
CA GLN A 142 -19.90 -2.90 1.78
C GLN A 142 -20.22 -3.52 3.15
N TRP A 143 -19.34 -4.42 3.63
CA TRP A 143 -19.52 -5.04 4.93
C TRP A 143 -19.56 -4.03 6.09
N PHE A 144 -18.64 -3.03 6.08
CA PHE A 144 -18.60 -1.97 7.09
C PHE A 144 -19.78 -1.01 6.97
N ARG A 145 -20.22 -0.70 5.75
CA ARG A 145 -21.41 0.12 5.50
C ARG A 145 -22.67 -0.51 6.05
N ASP A 146 -22.87 -1.80 5.81
CA ASP A 146 -24.05 -2.54 6.27
C ASP A 146 -24.16 -2.58 7.80
N ARG A 147 -23.05 -2.32 8.50
CA ARG A 147 -22.98 -2.29 9.97
C ARG A 147 -22.93 -0.89 10.57
N GLY A 148 -23.01 0.14 9.74
CA GLY A 148 -22.91 1.53 10.20
C GLY A 148 -21.53 1.88 10.75
N GLN A 149 -20.50 1.14 10.33
CA GLN A 149 -19.10 1.33 10.74
C GLN A 149 -18.28 2.06 9.66
N TRP A 150 -18.95 2.65 8.69
CA TRP A 150 -18.34 3.45 7.63
C TRP A 150 -18.34 4.92 8.00
N ALA A 151 -17.16 5.54 7.95
CA ALA A 151 -17.02 6.98 8.06
C ALA A 151 -16.62 7.57 6.69
N ASP A 152 -17.02 8.80 6.42
CA ASP A 152 -16.64 9.51 5.20
C ASP A 152 -15.27 10.21 5.34
N GLY A 153 -14.86 10.91 4.30
CA GLY A 153 -13.57 11.61 4.25
C GLY A 153 -13.40 12.76 5.25
N SER A 154 -14.42 13.10 6.05
CA SER A 154 -14.32 14.09 7.13
C SER A 154 -13.86 13.48 8.45
N TYR A 155 -13.84 12.15 8.55
CA TYR A 155 -13.40 11.44 9.75
C TYR A 155 -11.87 11.53 9.89
N GLU A 156 -11.40 11.89 11.09
CA GLU A 156 -9.97 11.86 11.42
C GLU A 156 -9.59 10.46 11.91
N PRO A 157 -8.75 9.72 11.15
CA PRO A 157 -8.43 8.34 11.50
C PRO A 157 -7.59 8.27 12.78
N SER A 158 -7.87 7.28 13.60
CA SER A 158 -7.06 6.88 14.77
C SER A 158 -6.31 5.57 14.49
N PRO A 159 -5.31 5.21 15.31
CA PRO A 159 -4.68 3.89 15.22
C PRO A 159 -5.71 2.76 15.23
N GLY A 160 -5.57 1.78 14.33
CA GLY A 160 -6.54 0.71 14.14
C GLY A 160 -7.65 1.01 13.12
N THR A 161 -7.78 2.24 12.63
CA THR A 161 -8.72 2.59 11.55
C THR A 161 -8.27 1.97 10.23
N ILE A 162 -9.20 1.26 9.55
CA ILE A 162 -8.96 0.72 8.21
C ILE A 162 -9.33 1.78 7.18
N ILE A 163 -8.37 2.15 6.33
CA ILE A 163 -8.56 3.16 5.29
C ILE A 163 -8.67 2.45 3.93
N PHE A 164 -9.69 2.83 3.16
CA PHE A 164 -9.90 2.36 1.79
C PHE A 164 -9.60 3.53 0.83
N PHE A 165 -8.78 3.26 -0.17
CA PHE A 165 -8.44 4.21 -1.24
C PHE A 165 -9.14 3.81 -2.53
N ASP A 166 -9.58 4.81 -3.31
CA ASP A 166 -10.08 4.65 -4.69
C ASP A 166 -8.91 4.63 -5.67
#